data_19114f61ec0dc5e60dc68b50ed9e351c
#
_entry.id   19114f61ec0dc5e60dc68b50ed9e351c
#
_cell.length_a   1.000
_cell.length_b   1.000
_cell.length_c   1.000
_cell.angle_alpha   90.00
_cell.angle_beta   90.00
_cell.angle_gamma   90.00
#
_symmetry.space_group_name_H-M   'P 1'
#
loop_
_entity.id
_entity.type
_entity.pdbx_description
1 polymer ?
#
loop_
_entity_poly.entity_id
_entity_poly.type
_entity_poly.pdbx_seq_one_letter_code
_entity_poly.pdbx_strand_id
1 'polypeptide(L)'
;MLKKRSIKSKIVTIVLLGIGMLTSFNLLKLYSDFNKNLTFTKEKLAIQVTQTFHLTLQQQLQGLSLALQTLTLNQDVVQLFAQGKRTALLKLLQNYYEKHLNTEYDIAQFQFHLPPATSFLRLHQPKEFGDDLSIFRHTVVEANRLQKPVAGLEVGRGGPG
;
A
#
# COMPACT_ATOMS: atom_id res chain seq x y z
N MET A 1 -17.35 -19.18 -73.07
CA MET A 1 -16.40 -18.24 -73.73
C MET A 1 -15.74 -17.37 -72.65
N LEU A 2 -14.50 -17.63 -72.31
CA LEU A 2 -13.73 -16.78 -71.40
C LEU A 2 -13.27 -15.53 -72.13
N LYS A 3 -13.84 -14.36 -71.78
CA LYS A 3 -13.51 -13.07 -72.42
C LYS A 3 -12.06 -12.73 -72.07
N LYS A 4 -11.18 -12.71 -73.11
CA LYS A 4 -9.75 -12.44 -73.04
C LYS A 4 -9.55 -11.01 -72.49
N ARG A 5 -9.15 -10.88 -71.21
CA ARG A 5 -8.92 -9.58 -70.57
C ARG A 5 -7.77 -8.85 -71.23
N SER A 6 -7.93 -7.54 -71.52
CA SER A 6 -6.90 -6.65 -72.03
C SER A 6 -5.64 -6.66 -71.20
N ILE A 7 -4.46 -6.53 -71.79
CA ILE A 7 -3.16 -6.41 -71.14
C ILE A 7 -3.18 -5.29 -70.11
N LYS A 8 -3.80 -4.16 -70.41
CA LYS A 8 -4.00 -3.03 -69.47
C LYS A 8 -4.75 -3.46 -68.17
N SER A 9 -5.82 -4.23 -68.32
CA SER A 9 -6.60 -4.74 -67.19
C SER A 9 -5.76 -5.69 -66.28
N LYS A 10 -4.92 -6.52 -66.85
CA LYS A 10 -4.02 -7.42 -66.10
C LYS A 10 -2.99 -6.63 -65.29
N ILE A 11 -2.35 -5.62 -65.89
CA ILE A 11 -1.37 -4.76 -65.23
C ILE A 11 -2.03 -4.03 -64.06
N VAL A 12 -3.18 -3.40 -64.26
CA VAL A 12 -3.91 -2.72 -63.20
C VAL A 12 -4.26 -3.67 -62.06
N THR A 13 -4.71 -4.89 -62.35
CA THR A 13 -5.02 -5.88 -61.29
C THR A 13 -3.77 -6.28 -60.51
N ILE A 14 -2.63 -6.49 -61.16
CA ILE A 14 -1.37 -6.82 -60.47
C ILE A 14 -0.92 -5.68 -59.53
N VAL A 15 -0.99 -4.43 -60.02
CA VAL A 15 -0.63 -3.25 -59.22
C VAL A 15 -1.55 -3.11 -58.01
N LEU A 16 -2.86 -3.26 -58.18
CA LEU A 16 -3.81 -3.20 -57.07
C LEU A 16 -3.58 -4.32 -56.04
N LEU A 17 -3.28 -5.53 -56.51
CA LEU A 17 -2.93 -6.64 -55.59
C LEU A 17 -1.63 -6.36 -54.83
N GLY A 18 -0.62 -5.79 -55.48
CA GLY A 18 0.64 -5.39 -54.84
C GLY A 18 0.44 -4.32 -53.77
N ILE A 19 -0.36 -3.29 -54.10
CA ILE A 19 -0.72 -2.24 -53.12
C ILE A 19 -1.51 -2.84 -51.95
N GLY A 20 -2.48 -3.68 -52.22
CA GLY A 20 -3.26 -4.37 -51.17
C GLY A 20 -2.40 -5.25 -50.26
N MET A 21 -1.42 -5.94 -50.82
CA MET A 21 -0.50 -6.77 -50.03
C MET A 21 0.45 -5.92 -49.16
N LEU A 22 0.98 -4.83 -49.70
CA LEU A 22 1.81 -3.88 -48.94
C LEU A 22 1.04 -3.20 -47.82
N THR A 23 -0.19 -2.77 -48.06
CA THR A 23 -1.02 -2.14 -47.04
C THR A 23 -1.40 -3.15 -45.92
N SER A 24 -1.75 -4.38 -46.30
CA SER A 24 -2.04 -5.45 -45.32
C SER A 24 -0.82 -5.77 -44.46
N PHE A 25 0.37 -5.86 -45.08
CA PHE A 25 1.60 -6.09 -44.32
C PHE A 25 1.90 -4.96 -43.31
N ASN A 26 1.75 -3.70 -43.74
CA ASN A 26 1.96 -2.56 -42.85
C ASN A 26 0.94 -2.53 -41.72
N LEU A 27 -0.31 -2.87 -41.95
CA LEU A 27 -1.35 -2.96 -40.90
C LEU A 27 -1.05 -4.06 -39.90
N LEU A 28 -0.63 -5.24 -40.37
CA LEU A 28 -0.24 -6.33 -39.47
C LEU A 28 0.97 -5.96 -38.59
N LYS A 29 1.96 -5.29 -39.19
CA LYS A 29 3.12 -4.78 -38.45
C LYS A 29 2.70 -3.77 -37.42
N LEU A 30 1.89 -2.77 -37.77
CA LEU A 30 1.38 -1.75 -36.86
C LEU A 30 0.59 -2.37 -35.68
N TYR A 31 -0.26 -3.35 -35.99
CA TYR A 31 -1.01 -4.06 -34.95
C TYR A 31 -0.08 -4.84 -33.99
N SER A 32 0.94 -5.51 -34.54
CA SER A 32 1.93 -6.22 -33.73
C SER A 32 2.71 -5.27 -32.82
N ASP A 33 3.18 -4.15 -33.37
CA ASP A 33 3.95 -3.14 -32.63
C ASP A 33 3.08 -2.46 -31.56
N PHE A 34 1.81 -2.18 -31.86
CA PHE A 34 0.85 -1.65 -30.90
C PHE A 34 0.65 -2.61 -29.72
N ASN A 35 0.42 -3.90 -29.99
CA ASN A 35 0.24 -4.88 -28.93
C ASN A 35 1.50 -5.04 -28.05
N LYS A 36 2.69 -5.07 -28.65
CA LYS A 36 3.95 -5.12 -27.90
C LYS A 36 4.12 -3.90 -26.99
N ASN A 37 3.86 -2.70 -27.53
CA ASN A 37 3.95 -1.46 -26.76
C ASN A 37 2.93 -1.42 -25.62
N LEU A 38 1.72 -1.92 -25.86
CA LEU A 38 0.68 -2.00 -24.84
C LEU A 38 1.09 -2.93 -23.69
N THR A 39 1.62 -4.11 -24.01
CA THR A 39 2.10 -5.07 -23.00
C THR A 39 3.26 -4.48 -22.21
N PHE A 40 4.25 -3.91 -22.87
CA PHE A 40 5.39 -3.26 -22.23
C PHE A 40 4.95 -2.11 -21.29
N THR A 41 4.01 -1.29 -21.74
CA THR A 41 3.48 -0.18 -20.92
C THR A 41 2.75 -0.68 -19.69
N LYS A 42 1.95 -1.74 -19.81
CA LYS A 42 1.25 -2.37 -18.66
C LYS A 42 2.24 -2.93 -17.64
N GLU A 43 3.24 -3.66 -18.08
CA GLU A 43 4.28 -4.21 -17.22
C GLU A 43 5.06 -3.11 -16.50
N LYS A 44 5.48 -2.08 -17.23
CA LYS A 44 6.18 -0.93 -16.66
C LYS A 44 5.33 -0.21 -15.59
N LEU A 45 4.05 0.01 -15.87
CA LEU A 45 3.12 0.63 -14.93
C LEU A 45 2.95 -0.23 -13.66
N ALA A 46 2.78 -1.53 -13.80
CA ALA A 46 2.67 -2.45 -12.68
C ALA A 46 3.91 -2.40 -11.77
N ILE A 47 5.10 -2.41 -12.36
CA ILE A 47 6.36 -2.28 -11.63
C ILE A 47 6.42 -0.93 -10.89
N GLN A 48 6.10 0.18 -11.55
CA GLN A 48 6.11 1.51 -10.95
C GLN A 48 5.14 1.62 -9.76
N VAL A 49 3.91 1.12 -9.92
CA VAL A 49 2.92 1.11 -8.83
C VAL A 49 3.44 0.32 -7.63
N THR A 50 3.98 -0.87 -7.89
CA THR A 50 4.53 -1.73 -6.83
C THR A 50 5.71 -1.05 -6.10
N GLN A 51 6.63 -0.45 -6.85
CA GLN A 51 7.77 0.26 -6.27
C GLN A 51 7.32 1.47 -5.45
N THR A 52 6.39 2.28 -5.97
CA THR A 52 5.84 3.43 -5.26
C THR A 52 5.16 3.00 -3.97
N PHE A 53 4.35 1.94 -4.02
CA PHE A 53 3.72 1.38 -2.83
C PHE A 53 4.73 0.97 -1.76
N HIS A 54 5.78 0.22 -2.14
CA HIS A 54 6.83 -0.19 -1.19
C HIS A 54 7.57 1.00 -0.59
N LEU A 55 7.93 2.00 -1.39
CA LEU A 55 8.60 3.20 -0.90
C LEU A 55 7.72 3.99 0.08
N THR A 56 6.45 4.19 -0.27
CA THR A 56 5.49 4.87 0.62
C THR A 56 5.31 4.13 1.93
N LEU A 57 5.14 2.80 1.87
CA LEU A 57 5.02 1.97 3.06
C LEU A 57 6.27 2.06 3.95
N GLN A 58 7.46 1.98 3.37
CA GLN A 58 8.71 2.13 4.12
C GLN A 58 8.83 3.50 4.79
N GLN A 59 8.47 4.58 4.11
CA GLN A 59 8.47 5.93 4.69
C GLN A 59 7.51 6.06 5.87
N GLN A 60 6.29 5.52 5.74
CA GLN A 60 5.31 5.50 6.83
C GLN A 60 5.82 4.70 8.03
N LEU A 61 6.38 3.51 7.81
CA LEU A 61 6.93 2.67 8.86
C LEU A 61 8.11 3.35 9.59
N GLN A 62 8.96 4.09 8.87
CA GLN A 62 10.04 4.86 9.49
C GLN A 62 9.50 5.98 10.37
N GLY A 63 8.50 6.74 9.91
CA GLY A 63 7.83 7.78 10.70
C GLY A 63 7.20 7.23 11.98
N LEU A 64 6.46 6.12 11.88
CA LEU A 64 5.88 5.43 13.03
C LEU A 64 6.95 4.94 14.01
N SER A 65 8.05 4.39 13.50
CA SER A 65 9.15 3.90 14.33
C SER A 65 9.80 5.04 15.14
N LEU A 66 10.03 6.19 14.52
CA LEU A 66 10.57 7.38 15.19
C LEU A 66 9.61 7.91 16.26
N ALA A 67 8.30 7.96 15.98
CA ALA A 67 7.30 8.38 16.95
C ALA A 67 7.27 7.43 18.15
N LEU A 68 7.32 6.12 17.94
CA LEU A 68 7.39 5.11 19.00
C LEU A 68 8.68 5.24 19.82
N GLN A 69 9.83 5.42 19.18
CA GLN A 69 11.10 5.63 19.85
C GLN A 69 11.05 6.86 20.78
N THR A 70 10.53 7.97 20.31
CA THR A 70 10.40 9.19 21.11
C THR A 70 9.57 8.96 22.37
N LEU A 71 8.48 8.22 22.26
CA LEU A 71 7.60 7.90 23.38
C LEU A 71 8.23 6.88 24.35
N THR A 72 8.94 5.87 23.83
CA THR A 72 9.61 4.87 24.67
C THR A 72 10.83 5.41 25.41
N LEU A 73 11.44 6.48 24.92
CA LEU A 73 12.53 7.20 25.61
C LEU A 73 12.02 8.21 26.65
N ASN A 74 10.73 8.58 26.62
CA ASN A 74 10.14 9.47 27.61
C ASN A 74 9.90 8.73 28.92
N GLN A 75 10.67 9.08 29.95
CA GLN A 75 10.63 8.40 31.26
C GLN A 75 9.28 8.53 31.94
N ASP A 76 8.59 9.65 31.81
CA ASP A 76 7.26 9.84 32.39
C ASP A 76 6.25 8.88 31.79
N VAL A 77 6.30 8.70 30.45
CA VAL A 77 5.46 7.73 29.73
C VAL A 77 5.72 6.32 30.22
N VAL A 78 7.00 5.93 30.29
CA VAL A 78 7.40 4.59 30.74
C VAL A 78 6.98 4.33 32.18
N GLN A 79 7.22 5.28 33.10
CA GLN A 79 6.86 5.14 34.52
C GLN A 79 5.34 5.08 34.72
N LEU A 80 4.58 5.97 34.09
CA LEU A 80 3.14 5.98 34.21
C LEU A 80 2.51 4.69 33.66
N PHE A 81 3.03 4.19 32.56
CA PHE A 81 2.59 2.91 31.98
C PHE A 81 2.94 1.74 32.90
N ALA A 82 4.18 1.63 33.37
CA ALA A 82 4.65 0.56 34.24
C ALA A 82 3.88 0.53 35.58
N GLN A 83 3.46 1.71 36.09
CA GLN A 83 2.66 1.83 37.33
C GLN A 83 1.15 1.63 37.10
N GLY A 84 0.71 1.34 35.87
CA GLY A 84 -0.70 1.18 35.53
C GLY A 84 -1.53 2.47 35.65
N LYS A 85 -0.89 3.65 35.67
CA LYS A 85 -1.55 4.96 35.86
C LYS A 85 -2.18 5.46 34.55
N ARG A 86 -3.19 4.73 34.06
CA ARG A 86 -3.86 4.96 32.79
C ARG A 86 -4.37 6.40 32.60
N THR A 87 -5.05 6.96 33.59
CA THR A 87 -5.63 8.32 33.53
C THR A 87 -4.54 9.40 33.46
N ALA A 88 -3.44 9.23 34.18
CA ALA A 88 -2.32 10.18 34.14
C ALA A 88 -1.59 10.08 32.76
N LEU A 89 -1.40 8.88 32.24
CA LEU A 89 -0.82 8.64 30.94
C LEU A 89 -1.70 9.24 29.81
N LEU A 90 -3.02 9.08 29.90
CA LEU A 90 -3.96 9.73 29.00
C LEU A 90 -3.80 11.24 29.01
N LYS A 91 -3.81 11.85 30.20
CA LYS A 91 -3.67 13.32 30.38
C LYS A 91 -2.35 13.84 29.80
N LEU A 92 -1.28 13.08 29.98
CA LEU A 92 0.05 13.44 29.41
C LEU A 92 0.06 13.41 27.89
N LEU A 93 -0.57 12.40 27.26
CA LEU A 93 -0.39 12.13 25.84
C LEU A 93 -1.54 12.60 24.93
N GLN A 94 -2.74 12.90 25.48
CA GLN A 94 -3.91 13.21 24.64
C GLN A 94 -3.68 14.38 23.71
N ASN A 95 -3.16 15.50 24.23
CA ASN A 95 -2.92 16.68 23.42
C ASN A 95 -1.80 16.45 22.36
N TYR A 96 -0.78 15.67 22.71
CA TYR A 96 0.27 15.29 21.77
C TYR A 96 -0.26 14.39 20.64
N TYR A 97 -1.10 13.41 20.99
CA TYR A 97 -1.76 12.56 20.02
C TYR A 97 -2.66 13.38 19.07
N GLU A 98 -3.56 14.20 19.59
CA GLU A 98 -4.52 14.94 18.78
C GLU A 98 -3.84 15.95 17.84
N LYS A 99 -2.89 16.72 18.35
CA LYS A 99 -2.27 17.80 17.58
C LYS A 99 -1.16 17.32 16.63
N HIS A 100 -0.36 16.36 17.07
CA HIS A 100 0.79 15.93 16.29
C HIS A 100 0.56 14.58 15.62
N LEU A 101 0.33 13.52 16.38
CA LEU A 101 0.27 12.18 15.77
C LEU A 101 -0.91 12.02 14.82
N ASN A 102 -2.10 12.49 15.22
CA ASN A 102 -3.30 12.36 14.41
C ASN A 102 -3.36 13.43 13.30
N THR A 103 -3.19 14.71 13.62
CA THR A 103 -3.41 15.81 12.67
C THR A 103 -2.24 15.99 11.69
N GLU A 104 -0.97 15.92 12.17
CA GLU A 104 0.21 16.17 11.34
C GLU A 104 0.73 14.91 10.64
N TYR A 105 0.64 13.75 11.31
CA TYR A 105 1.20 12.48 10.80
C TYR A 105 0.14 11.47 10.38
N ASP A 106 -1.15 11.85 10.42
CA ASP A 106 -2.29 10.99 10.03
C ASP A 106 -2.31 9.62 10.73
N ILE A 107 -1.84 9.57 11.98
CA ILE A 107 -1.86 8.36 12.79
C ILE A 107 -3.25 8.21 13.42
N ALA A 108 -4.11 7.46 12.75
CA ALA A 108 -5.51 7.27 13.15
C ALA A 108 -5.66 6.57 14.51
N GLN A 109 -4.76 5.66 14.86
CA GLN A 109 -4.86 4.86 16.10
C GLN A 109 -3.51 4.81 16.81
N PHE A 110 -3.53 5.12 18.11
CA PHE A 110 -2.40 4.93 19.01
C PHE A 110 -2.86 4.27 20.30
N GLN A 111 -2.21 3.15 20.65
CA GLN A 111 -2.64 2.30 21.74
C GLN A 111 -1.46 1.78 22.57
N PHE A 112 -1.70 1.61 23.87
CA PHE A 112 -0.85 0.86 24.79
C PHE A 112 -1.50 -0.48 25.08
N HIS A 113 -0.69 -1.55 25.07
CA HIS A 113 -1.16 -2.90 25.33
C HIS A 113 -0.39 -3.54 26.48
N LEU A 114 -1.10 -4.34 27.28
CA LEU A 114 -0.49 -5.30 28.18
C LEU A 114 -0.32 -6.64 27.49
N PRO A 115 0.69 -7.43 27.82
CA PRO A 115 0.85 -8.77 27.26
C PRO A 115 -0.37 -9.68 27.46
N PRO A 116 -0.72 -10.54 26.48
CA PRO A 116 -0.11 -10.64 25.16
C PRO A 116 -0.57 -9.55 24.17
N ALA A 117 -1.78 -9.01 24.30
CA ALA A 117 -2.36 -7.92 23.49
C ALA A 117 -3.64 -7.35 24.14
N THR A 118 -3.70 -7.21 25.45
CA THR A 118 -4.84 -6.58 26.14
C THR A 118 -4.76 -5.07 26.01
N SER A 119 -5.83 -4.42 25.54
CA SER A 119 -5.89 -2.97 25.41
C SER A 119 -5.84 -2.29 26.78
N PHE A 120 -4.77 -1.54 27.07
CA PHE A 120 -4.61 -0.77 28.28
C PHE A 120 -5.12 0.67 28.12
N LEU A 121 -4.74 1.33 27.03
CA LEU A 121 -5.14 2.70 26.73
C LEU A 121 -5.18 2.92 25.22
N ARG A 122 -6.29 3.42 24.71
CA ARG A 122 -6.45 3.93 23.34
C ARG A 122 -6.54 5.44 23.38
N LEU A 123 -5.60 6.16 22.77
CA LEU A 123 -5.65 7.62 22.73
C LEU A 123 -6.78 8.14 21.82
N HIS A 124 -7.13 7.40 20.77
CA HIS A 124 -8.23 7.71 19.85
C HIS A 124 -9.62 7.34 20.42
N GLN A 125 -9.70 6.45 21.40
CA GLN A 125 -10.94 6.00 22.04
C GLN A 125 -10.71 5.70 23.54
N PRO A 126 -10.45 6.73 24.37
CA PRO A 126 -10.00 6.53 25.75
C PRO A 126 -10.98 5.80 26.67
N LYS A 127 -12.24 5.74 26.29
CA LYS A 127 -13.29 5.04 27.08
C LYS A 127 -13.30 3.54 26.83
N GLU A 128 -12.67 3.06 25.75
CA GLU A 128 -12.62 1.65 25.39
C GLU A 128 -11.26 1.05 25.76
N PHE A 129 -11.26 0.10 26.68
CA PHE A 129 -10.05 -0.59 27.14
C PHE A 129 -10.39 -1.90 27.85
N GLY A 130 -9.39 -2.76 28.04
CA GLY A 130 -9.51 -4.03 28.78
C GLY A 130 -9.87 -5.24 27.93
N ASP A 131 -10.17 -5.05 26.63
CA ASP A 131 -10.45 -6.14 25.71
C ASP A 131 -9.17 -6.84 25.22
N ASP A 132 -9.28 -8.16 25.03
CA ASP A 132 -8.23 -8.98 24.42
C ASP A 132 -8.24 -8.83 22.90
N LEU A 133 -7.12 -8.41 22.35
CA LEU A 133 -6.92 -8.17 20.93
C LEU A 133 -6.04 -9.24 20.28
N SER A 134 -5.64 -10.28 21.00
CA SER A 134 -4.66 -11.29 20.54
C SER A 134 -5.08 -12.03 19.29
N ILE A 135 -6.38 -12.18 19.04
CA ILE A 135 -6.93 -12.92 17.89
C ILE A 135 -6.65 -12.21 16.56
N PHE A 136 -6.50 -10.89 16.55
CA PHE A 136 -6.35 -10.10 15.32
C PHE A 136 -5.21 -9.06 15.34
N ARG A 137 -4.54 -8.87 16.49
CA ARG A 137 -3.34 -8.01 16.62
C ARG A 137 -2.08 -8.86 16.72
N HIS A 138 -1.79 -9.61 15.65
CA HIS A 138 -0.66 -10.54 15.60
C HIS A 138 0.68 -9.84 15.75
N THR A 139 0.85 -8.62 15.21
CA THR A 139 2.09 -7.83 15.37
C THR A 139 2.33 -7.47 16.84
N VAL A 140 1.29 -7.16 17.61
CA VAL A 140 1.41 -6.87 19.05
C VAL A 140 1.81 -8.12 19.84
N VAL A 141 1.14 -9.26 19.56
CA VAL A 141 1.48 -10.55 20.17
C VAL A 141 2.92 -10.93 19.89
N GLU A 142 3.34 -10.78 18.63
CA GLU A 142 4.69 -11.13 18.19
C GLU A 142 5.75 -10.18 18.76
N ALA A 143 5.45 -8.88 18.85
CA ALA A 143 6.33 -7.91 19.51
C ALA A 143 6.55 -8.24 20.99
N ASN A 144 5.48 -8.63 21.71
CA ASN A 144 5.58 -9.08 23.10
C ASN A 144 6.38 -10.38 23.23
N ARG A 145 6.19 -11.35 22.33
CA ARG A 145 6.93 -12.61 22.32
C ARG A 145 8.41 -12.42 22.04
N LEU A 146 8.74 -11.59 21.06
CA LEU A 146 10.13 -11.38 20.61
C LEU A 146 10.86 -10.29 21.42
N GLN A 147 10.17 -9.50 22.24
CA GLN A 147 10.72 -8.35 22.96
C GLN A 147 11.45 -7.37 22.02
N LYS A 148 10.90 -7.14 20.83
CA LYS A 148 11.43 -6.21 19.82
C LYS A 148 10.31 -5.61 18.99
N PRO A 149 10.53 -4.45 18.35
CA PRO A 149 9.55 -3.88 17.43
C PRO A 149 9.20 -4.85 16.29
N VAL A 150 7.90 -4.95 16.02
CA VAL A 150 7.35 -5.70 14.87
C VAL A 150 6.48 -4.76 14.07
N ALA A 151 6.65 -4.73 12.76
CA ALA A 151 5.86 -3.94 11.84
C ALA A 151 5.27 -4.83 10.74
N GLY A 152 4.05 -4.52 10.31
CA GLY A 152 3.35 -5.28 9.27
C GLY A 152 1.96 -4.72 9.01
N LEU A 153 1.33 -5.24 7.97
CA LEU A 153 -0.06 -4.94 7.64
C LEU A 153 -0.97 -5.96 8.33
N GLU A 154 -1.98 -5.48 9.01
CA GLU A 154 -2.98 -6.31 9.67
C GLU A 154 -4.40 -5.90 9.29
N VAL A 155 -5.31 -6.86 9.29
CA VAL A 155 -6.75 -6.58 9.14
C VAL A 155 -7.35 -6.38 10.53
N GLY A 156 -7.76 -5.15 10.84
CA GLY A 156 -8.45 -4.82 12.09
C GLY A 156 -9.93 -5.17 12.05
N ARG A 157 -10.64 -4.99 13.19
CA ARG A 157 -12.11 -5.17 13.27
C ARG A 157 -12.90 -4.28 12.30
N GLY A 158 -12.36 -3.11 11.95
CA GLY A 158 -12.98 -2.14 11.04
C GLY A 158 -12.49 -2.23 9.59
N GLY A 159 -11.70 -3.25 9.21
CA GLY A 159 -11.07 -3.38 7.91
C GLY A 159 -9.55 -3.25 7.96
N PRO A 160 -8.87 -3.17 6.80
CA PRO A 160 -7.44 -2.97 6.74
C PRO A 160 -7.05 -1.64 7.40
N GLY A 161 -6.09 -1.70 8.29
CA GLY A 161 -5.52 -0.54 8.99
C GLY A 161 -4.13 -0.25 8.48
#